data_a23f8ea7213b78225362c800480f4f17
#
_entry.id   a23f8ea7213b78225362c800480f4f17
#
_cell.length_a   1.000
_cell.length_b   1.000
_cell.length_c   1.000
_cell.angle_alpha   90.00
_cell.angle_beta   90.00
_cell.angle_gamma   90.00
#
_symmetry.space_group_name_H-M   'P 1'
#
loop_
_entity.id
_entity.type
_entity.pdbx_description
1 polymer ?
#
loop_
_entity_poly.entity_id
_entity_poly.type
_entity_poly.pdbx_seq_one_letter_code
_entity_poly.pdbx_strand_id
1 'polypeptide(L)'
;QPISKRTISRFRSRLAAYELTTGEDLLHTCFIGLSDGMRAFMEISPTIKRMDSMMIESNIRKMGRLELLHTCMANLVKELRRDGKIDLIDGVEHYADPNDRNRVVYHESDIPQSERLQKIIDDAVSLLPKCAQEYADTEDYQLLERAINEQTKPDDSGKQIPKGKGDGMNSGILQNPADPDATYRSKAGKEHRGYAANITEAVDENGSIVVDYQYDVNTRSDEDFLREAIENAESTEDVTAIIADGAYSSEELAELAAEKNIGILTTNALGRTPREILAQFTLTEDGLHVASCPEGHEPVSTSYIQQSNSIRASFPRSCCEGCPHKEECLASLKVRTAVVLIPLTSRERAIRMTSDSDPEANALIARIRNGVETIPSIMRRKYHVDDMPVRGKLKTKIRFGFKLLALNFSKLWLYTRGLEKCRTFEG
;
A
#
# COMPACT_ATOMS: atom_id res chain seq x y z
N GLN A 1 -11.73 25.95 29.94
CA GLN A 1 -11.84 24.60 30.52
C GLN A 1 -11.27 23.56 29.55
N PRO A 2 -10.49 22.58 30.03
CA PRO A 2 -9.99 21.54 29.15
C PRO A 2 -11.13 20.69 28.56
N ILE A 3 -11.03 20.38 27.27
CA ILE A 3 -12.01 19.53 26.57
C ILE A 3 -11.91 18.10 27.10
N SER A 4 -13.03 17.49 27.49
CA SER A 4 -13.05 16.13 28.01
C SER A 4 -12.75 15.08 26.93
N LYS A 5 -12.14 13.95 27.32
CA LYS A 5 -11.93 12.80 26.42
C LYS A 5 -13.25 12.31 25.77
N ARG A 6 -14.36 12.37 26.54
CA ARG A 6 -15.69 11.99 26.07
C ARG A 6 -16.20 12.93 24.98
N THR A 7 -15.96 14.24 25.11
CA THR A 7 -16.35 15.24 24.10
C THR A 7 -15.61 14.98 22.78
N ILE A 8 -14.30 14.74 22.84
CA ILE A 8 -13.49 14.42 21.66
C ILE A 8 -13.96 13.10 21.01
N SER A 9 -14.26 12.08 21.80
CA SER A 9 -14.77 10.80 21.29
C SER A 9 -16.10 10.98 20.58
N ARG A 10 -17.05 11.70 21.17
CA ARG A 10 -18.35 12.01 20.56
C ARG A 10 -18.20 12.81 19.28
N PHE A 11 -17.32 13.79 19.26
CA PHE A 11 -17.04 14.58 18.06
C PHE A 11 -16.55 13.70 16.90
N ARG A 12 -15.58 12.81 17.15
CA ARG A 12 -15.09 11.85 16.15
C ARG A 12 -16.20 10.91 15.66
N SER A 13 -17.05 10.42 16.55
CA SER A 13 -18.20 9.57 16.15
C SER A 13 -19.20 10.33 15.27
N ARG A 14 -19.41 11.62 15.52
CA ARG A 14 -20.29 12.46 14.69
C ARG A 14 -19.68 12.72 13.32
N LEU A 15 -18.36 12.94 13.22
CA LEU A 15 -17.68 13.05 11.93
C LEU A 15 -17.83 11.76 11.11
N ALA A 16 -17.61 10.61 11.75
CA ALA A 16 -17.79 9.32 11.08
C ALA A 16 -19.24 9.11 10.58
N ALA A 17 -20.22 9.44 11.43
CA ALA A 17 -21.63 9.32 11.04
C ALA A 17 -22.00 10.28 9.90
N TYR A 18 -21.47 11.49 9.90
CA TYR A 18 -21.69 12.46 8.84
C TYR A 18 -21.13 11.94 7.50
N GLU A 19 -19.87 11.50 7.49
CA GLU A 19 -19.24 10.97 6.28
C GLU A 19 -19.97 9.74 5.73
N LEU A 20 -20.43 8.83 6.61
CA LEU A 20 -21.24 7.66 6.19
C LEU A 20 -22.59 8.07 5.57
N THR A 21 -23.18 9.18 6.02
CA THR A 21 -24.49 9.62 5.56
C THR A 21 -24.43 10.47 4.30
N THR A 22 -23.40 11.33 4.17
CA THR A 22 -23.28 12.31 3.09
C THR A 22 -22.26 11.94 2.03
N GLY A 23 -21.31 11.08 2.35
CA GLY A 23 -20.13 10.80 1.53
C GLY A 23 -19.03 11.88 1.62
N GLU A 24 -19.25 12.95 2.41
CA GLU A 24 -18.32 14.08 2.52
C GLU A 24 -17.34 13.91 3.68
N ASP A 25 -16.04 13.97 3.40
CA ASP A 25 -14.99 13.99 4.42
C ASP A 25 -14.71 15.41 4.92
N LEU A 26 -15.53 15.87 5.89
CA LEU A 26 -15.37 17.19 6.51
C LEU A 26 -14.00 17.35 7.18
N LEU A 27 -13.42 16.28 7.73
CA LEU A 27 -12.13 16.37 8.39
C LEU A 27 -11.02 16.65 7.38
N HIS A 28 -11.05 15.98 6.23
CA HIS A 28 -10.08 16.20 5.16
C HIS A 28 -10.21 17.61 4.57
N THR A 29 -11.43 18.07 4.30
CA THR A 29 -11.68 19.45 3.85
C THR A 29 -11.12 20.49 4.83
N CYS A 30 -11.40 20.32 6.12
CA CYS A 30 -10.84 21.20 7.16
C CYS A 30 -9.31 21.07 7.26
N PHE A 31 -8.76 19.87 7.07
CA PHE A 31 -7.32 19.64 7.09
C PHE A 31 -6.62 20.45 5.99
N ILE A 32 -7.10 20.36 4.75
CA ILE A 32 -6.54 21.10 3.62
C ILE A 32 -6.56 22.61 3.90
N GLY A 33 -7.72 23.18 4.25
CA GLY A 33 -7.85 24.62 4.49
C GLY A 33 -6.99 25.11 5.65
N LEU A 34 -6.88 24.36 6.75
CA LEU A 34 -6.01 24.73 7.88
C LEU A 34 -4.52 24.61 7.50
N SER A 35 -4.15 23.55 6.79
CA SER A 35 -2.76 23.33 6.38
C SER A 35 -2.31 24.37 5.38
N ASP A 36 -3.16 24.81 4.45
CA ASP A 36 -2.85 25.86 3.52
C ASP A 36 -2.68 27.23 4.23
N GLY A 37 -3.56 27.53 5.19
CA GLY A 37 -3.40 28.73 6.02
C GLY A 37 -2.11 28.70 6.85
N MET A 38 -1.72 27.55 7.40
CA MET A 38 -0.44 27.41 8.12
C MET A 38 0.74 27.55 7.16
N ARG A 39 0.67 26.93 5.96
CA ARG A 39 1.69 27.04 4.91
C ARG A 39 1.94 28.49 4.55
N ALA A 40 0.87 29.23 4.26
CA ALA A 40 0.95 30.64 3.91
C ALA A 40 1.54 31.48 5.06
N PHE A 41 1.15 31.22 6.31
CA PHE A 41 1.70 31.91 7.48
C PHE A 41 3.19 31.61 7.71
N MET A 42 3.64 30.41 7.39
CA MET A 42 5.03 29.98 7.48
C MET A 42 5.85 30.39 6.25
N GLU A 43 5.23 31.08 5.29
CA GLU A 43 5.85 31.53 4.02
C GLU A 43 6.44 30.38 3.18
N ILE A 44 5.91 29.16 3.34
CA ILE A 44 6.36 27.98 2.59
C ILE A 44 5.74 28.02 1.19
N SER A 45 6.59 27.89 0.15
CA SER A 45 6.14 27.83 -1.24
C SER A 45 5.27 26.59 -1.52
N PRO A 46 4.20 26.72 -2.32
CA PRO A 46 3.41 25.57 -2.77
C PRO A 46 4.06 24.80 -3.94
N THR A 47 5.15 25.30 -4.52
CA THR A 47 5.69 24.82 -5.79
C THR A 47 6.47 23.51 -5.69
N ILE A 48 7.07 23.21 -4.54
CA ILE A 48 7.77 21.94 -4.31
C ILE A 48 7.01 21.13 -3.28
N LYS A 49 6.56 19.95 -3.70
CA LYS A 49 5.92 18.99 -2.83
C LYS A 49 6.71 17.68 -2.83
N ARG A 50 6.67 16.95 -1.74
CA ARG A 50 7.20 15.59 -1.65
C ARG A 50 6.12 14.65 -1.15
N MET A 51 6.14 13.43 -1.64
CA MET A 51 5.09 12.44 -1.38
C MET A 51 5.69 11.11 -1.00
N ASP A 52 5.10 10.45 0.00
CA ASP A 52 5.46 9.08 0.38
C ASP A 52 4.29 8.37 1.05
N SER A 53 4.25 7.05 0.90
CA SER A 53 3.25 6.19 1.53
C SER A 53 3.79 5.48 2.76
N MET A 54 2.94 5.32 3.75
CA MET A 54 3.24 4.53 4.94
C MET A 54 2.16 3.49 5.22
N MET A 55 2.59 2.29 5.65
CA MET A 55 1.68 1.27 6.16
C MET A 55 1.25 1.62 7.58
N ILE A 56 -0.03 1.41 7.88
CA ILE A 56 -0.67 1.63 9.18
C ILE A 56 -1.27 0.30 9.64
N GLU A 57 -0.83 -0.17 10.79
CA GLU A 57 -1.34 -1.42 11.35
C GLU A 57 -2.76 -1.22 11.89
N SER A 58 -3.66 -2.14 11.59
CA SER A 58 -4.94 -2.23 12.26
C SER A 58 -4.77 -2.88 13.65
N ASN A 59 -5.58 -2.44 14.60
CA ASN A 59 -5.62 -3.01 15.95
C ASN A 59 -6.36 -4.36 15.95
N ILE A 60 -5.85 -5.31 15.17
CA ILE A 60 -6.37 -6.67 15.05
C ILE A 60 -5.28 -7.69 15.41
N ARG A 61 -5.72 -8.81 15.94
CA ARG A 61 -4.84 -9.96 16.13
C ARG A 61 -4.69 -10.72 14.80
N LYS A 62 -3.48 -11.16 14.51
CA LYS A 62 -3.22 -12.08 13.41
C LYS A 62 -3.96 -13.39 13.64
N MET A 63 -4.75 -13.81 12.68
CA MET A 63 -5.49 -15.06 12.70
C MET A 63 -4.99 -15.99 11.60
N GLY A 64 -4.87 -17.27 11.89
CA GLY A 64 -4.76 -18.32 10.88
C GLY A 64 -6.13 -18.63 10.27
N ARG A 65 -6.15 -19.34 9.13
CA ARG A 65 -7.39 -19.68 8.40
C ARG A 65 -8.41 -20.42 9.28
N LEU A 66 -7.96 -21.41 10.04
CA LEU A 66 -8.81 -22.17 10.95
C LEU A 66 -9.48 -21.27 11.99
N GLU A 67 -8.70 -20.39 12.59
CA GLU A 67 -9.20 -19.46 13.60
C GLU A 67 -10.15 -18.41 13.01
N LEU A 68 -9.86 -17.91 11.79
CA LEU A 68 -10.71 -16.95 11.08
C LEU A 68 -12.10 -17.54 10.83
N LEU A 69 -12.16 -18.71 10.19
CA LEU A 69 -13.42 -19.35 9.86
C LEU A 69 -14.21 -19.75 11.12
N HIS A 70 -13.53 -20.28 12.13
CA HIS A 70 -14.16 -20.56 13.42
C HIS A 70 -14.75 -19.29 14.05
N THR A 71 -14.04 -18.18 13.99
CA THR A 71 -14.50 -16.92 14.60
C THR A 71 -15.72 -16.37 13.87
N CYS A 72 -15.73 -16.36 12.52
CA CYS A 72 -16.89 -15.94 11.74
C CYS A 72 -18.10 -16.84 12.02
N MET A 73 -17.90 -18.16 12.05
CA MET A 73 -18.95 -19.12 12.38
C MET A 73 -19.50 -18.89 13.80
N ALA A 74 -18.63 -18.72 14.78
CA ALA A 74 -19.00 -18.47 16.17
C ALA A 74 -19.78 -17.15 16.34
N ASN A 75 -19.47 -16.12 15.56
CA ASN A 75 -20.17 -14.85 15.60
C ASN A 75 -21.62 -15.03 15.13
N LEU A 76 -21.82 -15.63 13.95
CA LEU A 76 -23.17 -15.87 13.43
C LEU A 76 -24.00 -16.80 14.35
N VAL A 77 -23.42 -17.87 14.86
CA VAL A 77 -24.12 -18.78 15.80
C VAL A 77 -24.52 -18.04 17.08
N LYS A 78 -23.69 -17.14 17.60
CA LYS A 78 -24.03 -16.32 18.77
C LYS A 78 -25.14 -15.31 18.47
N GLU A 79 -25.15 -14.72 17.27
CA GLU A 79 -26.23 -13.84 16.81
C GLU A 79 -27.55 -14.60 16.76
N LEU A 80 -27.60 -15.74 16.06
CA LEU A 80 -28.78 -16.61 15.97
C LEU A 80 -29.27 -17.05 17.34
N ARG A 81 -28.36 -17.43 18.25
CA ARG A 81 -28.69 -17.83 19.61
C ARG A 81 -29.29 -16.67 20.42
N ARG A 82 -28.71 -15.47 20.31
CA ARG A 82 -29.21 -14.25 20.97
C ARG A 82 -30.65 -13.92 20.52
N ASP A 83 -30.97 -14.16 19.25
CA ASP A 83 -32.26 -13.89 18.64
C ASP A 83 -33.26 -15.05 18.81
N GLY A 84 -32.86 -16.09 19.56
CA GLY A 84 -33.73 -17.22 19.91
C GLY A 84 -33.94 -18.25 18.79
N LYS A 85 -33.13 -18.20 17.72
CA LYS A 85 -33.21 -19.09 16.55
C LYS A 85 -32.50 -20.42 16.81
N ILE A 86 -32.89 -21.13 17.88
CA ILE A 86 -32.22 -22.35 18.33
C ILE A 86 -32.34 -23.49 17.30
N ASP A 87 -33.45 -23.60 16.61
CA ASP A 87 -33.66 -24.61 15.59
C ASP A 87 -32.72 -24.49 14.38
N LEU A 88 -32.23 -23.26 14.07
CA LEU A 88 -31.29 -23.04 12.98
C LEU A 88 -29.88 -23.47 13.32
N ILE A 89 -29.51 -23.46 14.60
CA ILE A 89 -28.17 -23.80 15.09
C ILE A 89 -27.99 -25.21 15.58
N ASP A 90 -29.01 -26.06 15.38
CA ASP A 90 -28.97 -27.48 15.77
C ASP A 90 -27.74 -28.18 15.14
N GLY A 91 -26.93 -28.81 16.00
CA GLY A 91 -25.66 -29.47 15.64
C GLY A 91 -24.43 -28.55 15.53
N VAL A 92 -24.60 -27.21 15.65
CA VAL A 92 -23.52 -26.21 15.61
C VAL A 92 -23.49 -25.28 16.83
N GLU A 93 -24.26 -25.60 17.87
CA GLU A 93 -24.41 -24.79 19.10
C GLU A 93 -23.09 -24.62 19.85
N HIS A 94 -22.17 -25.59 19.70
CA HIS A 94 -20.87 -25.56 20.36
C HIS A 94 -20.02 -24.34 19.97
N TYR A 95 -20.20 -23.76 18.77
CA TYR A 95 -19.49 -22.55 18.36
C TYR A 95 -19.82 -21.33 19.24
N ALA A 96 -20.98 -21.33 19.93
CA ALA A 96 -21.31 -20.29 20.89
C ALA A 96 -20.56 -20.38 22.23
N ASP A 97 -19.92 -21.52 22.53
CA ASP A 97 -19.11 -21.70 23.74
C ASP A 97 -17.80 -20.88 23.62
N PRO A 98 -17.49 -20.00 24.58
CA PRO A 98 -16.24 -19.23 24.57
C PRO A 98 -14.97 -20.10 24.54
N ASN A 99 -15.02 -21.33 25.06
CA ASN A 99 -13.89 -22.25 25.12
C ASN A 99 -13.72 -23.06 23.82
N ASP A 100 -14.75 -23.20 23.01
CA ASP A 100 -14.73 -24.02 21.80
C ASP A 100 -13.62 -23.61 20.84
N ARG A 101 -13.44 -22.31 20.60
CA ARG A 101 -12.35 -21.81 19.75
C ARG A 101 -10.98 -22.26 20.25
N ASN A 102 -10.72 -22.12 21.55
CA ASN A 102 -9.43 -22.51 22.10
C ASN A 102 -9.21 -24.02 21.97
N ARG A 103 -10.25 -24.79 22.20
CA ARG A 103 -10.24 -26.25 22.02
C ARG A 103 -9.91 -26.61 20.57
N VAL A 104 -10.70 -26.12 19.61
CA VAL A 104 -10.58 -26.48 18.19
C VAL A 104 -9.30 -25.96 17.57
N VAL A 105 -8.86 -24.74 17.91
CA VAL A 105 -7.70 -24.12 17.27
C VAL A 105 -6.38 -24.58 17.88
N TYR A 106 -6.31 -24.75 19.23
CA TYR A 106 -5.04 -24.92 19.93
C TYR A 106 -4.87 -26.26 20.67
N HIS A 107 -5.94 -26.96 21.06
CA HIS A 107 -5.85 -28.12 21.94
C HIS A 107 -6.21 -29.46 21.28
N GLU A 108 -6.95 -29.47 20.20
CA GLU A 108 -7.27 -30.72 19.47
C GLU A 108 -6.12 -31.13 18.54
N SER A 109 -4.98 -31.51 19.11
CA SER A 109 -3.79 -31.95 18.35
C SER A 109 -3.98 -33.31 17.68
N ASP A 110 -4.89 -34.16 18.20
CA ASP A 110 -5.13 -35.51 17.71
C ASP A 110 -5.91 -35.52 16.37
N ILE A 111 -6.60 -34.43 16.05
CA ILE A 111 -7.32 -34.28 14.80
C ILE A 111 -6.48 -33.37 13.86
N PRO A 112 -6.14 -33.81 12.64
CA PRO A 112 -5.41 -33.00 11.68
C PRO A 112 -6.08 -31.64 11.45
N GLN A 113 -5.27 -30.59 11.34
CA GLN A 113 -5.79 -29.21 11.11
C GLN A 113 -6.67 -29.12 9.84
N SER A 114 -6.34 -29.90 8.80
CA SER A 114 -7.14 -29.99 7.58
C SER A 114 -8.55 -30.52 7.80
N GLU A 115 -8.70 -31.51 8.66
CA GLU A 115 -10.00 -32.10 9.00
C GLU A 115 -10.84 -31.17 9.85
N ARG A 116 -10.23 -30.49 10.84
CA ARG A 116 -10.90 -29.46 11.65
C ARG A 116 -11.37 -28.28 10.77
N LEU A 117 -10.52 -27.86 9.82
CA LEU A 117 -10.85 -26.82 8.89
C LEU A 117 -12.01 -27.22 7.97
N GLN A 118 -11.97 -28.45 7.41
CA GLN A 118 -13.03 -28.95 6.54
C GLN A 118 -14.36 -29.05 7.30
N LYS A 119 -14.33 -29.50 8.57
CA LYS A 119 -15.55 -29.55 9.38
C LYS A 119 -16.21 -28.16 9.53
N ILE A 120 -15.44 -27.13 9.82
CA ILE A 120 -15.99 -25.76 9.94
C ILE A 120 -16.58 -25.29 8.59
N ILE A 121 -15.94 -25.63 7.48
CA ILE A 121 -16.44 -25.31 6.14
C ILE A 121 -17.77 -26.03 5.88
N ASP A 122 -17.85 -27.32 6.18
CA ASP A 122 -19.06 -28.13 6.00
C ASP A 122 -20.22 -27.60 6.87
N ASP A 123 -19.93 -27.24 8.13
CA ASP A 123 -20.90 -26.64 9.06
C ASP A 123 -21.39 -25.28 8.55
N ALA A 124 -20.50 -24.41 8.06
CA ALA A 124 -20.84 -23.11 7.53
C ALA A 124 -21.68 -23.18 6.24
N VAL A 125 -21.29 -24.07 5.31
CA VAL A 125 -22.02 -24.32 4.05
C VAL A 125 -23.42 -24.87 4.34
N SER A 126 -23.60 -25.64 5.41
CA SER A 126 -24.92 -26.14 5.85
C SER A 126 -25.75 -25.05 6.53
N LEU A 127 -25.13 -24.14 7.31
CA LEU A 127 -25.84 -23.12 8.10
C LEU A 127 -26.31 -21.94 7.24
N LEU A 128 -25.45 -21.41 6.37
CA LEU A 128 -25.73 -20.20 5.59
C LEU A 128 -27.07 -20.25 4.85
N PRO A 129 -27.41 -21.30 4.07
CA PRO A 129 -28.70 -21.34 3.38
C PRO A 129 -29.92 -21.37 4.32
N LYS A 130 -29.76 -21.96 5.52
CA LYS A 130 -30.86 -22.09 6.48
C LYS A 130 -31.28 -20.74 7.09
N CYS A 131 -30.32 -19.82 7.25
CA CYS A 131 -30.58 -18.51 7.86
C CYS A 131 -30.60 -17.36 6.86
N ALA A 132 -30.32 -17.58 5.57
CA ALA A 132 -30.21 -16.55 4.55
C ALA A 132 -31.45 -15.63 4.46
N GLN A 133 -32.67 -16.18 4.58
CA GLN A 133 -33.91 -15.42 4.42
C GLN A 133 -34.04 -14.27 5.44
N GLU A 134 -33.53 -14.44 6.65
CA GLU A 134 -33.68 -13.46 7.73
C GLU A 134 -32.36 -12.73 8.06
N TYR A 135 -31.20 -13.31 7.73
CA TYR A 135 -29.89 -12.85 8.21
C TYR A 135 -28.91 -12.42 7.09
N ALA A 136 -29.26 -12.57 5.81
CA ALA A 136 -28.35 -12.22 4.70
C ALA A 136 -27.80 -10.78 4.77
N ASP A 137 -28.55 -9.85 5.35
CA ASP A 137 -28.15 -8.45 5.51
C ASP A 137 -27.40 -8.15 6.82
N THR A 138 -27.21 -9.15 7.70
CA THR A 138 -26.46 -8.95 8.94
C THR A 138 -24.95 -9.02 8.70
N GLU A 139 -24.19 -8.27 9.51
CA GLU A 139 -22.73 -8.21 9.39
C GLU A 139 -22.10 -9.59 9.62
N ASP A 140 -22.56 -10.36 10.62
CA ASP A 140 -21.98 -11.64 10.95
C ASP A 140 -22.26 -12.70 9.87
N TYR A 141 -23.43 -12.66 9.21
CA TYR A 141 -23.74 -13.51 8.06
C TYR A 141 -22.82 -13.18 6.88
N GLN A 142 -22.75 -11.90 6.50
CA GLN A 142 -21.94 -11.44 5.36
C GLN A 142 -20.45 -11.74 5.56
N LEU A 143 -19.94 -11.63 6.79
CA LEU A 143 -18.56 -11.97 7.10
C LEU A 143 -18.27 -13.46 6.99
N LEU A 144 -19.19 -14.32 7.42
CA LEU A 144 -19.04 -15.77 7.25
C LEU A 144 -19.11 -16.16 5.77
N GLU A 145 -20.10 -15.65 5.04
CA GLU A 145 -20.26 -15.89 3.60
C GLU A 145 -19.02 -15.42 2.83
N ARG A 146 -18.52 -14.20 3.11
CA ARG A 146 -17.27 -13.67 2.55
C ARG A 146 -16.09 -14.58 2.85
N ALA A 147 -15.93 -15.01 4.10
CA ALA A 147 -14.82 -15.87 4.51
C ALA A 147 -14.84 -17.22 3.78
N ILE A 148 -16.02 -17.84 3.61
CA ILE A 148 -16.19 -19.08 2.85
C ILE A 148 -15.84 -18.85 1.38
N ASN A 149 -16.40 -17.84 0.73
CA ASN A 149 -16.17 -17.54 -0.70
C ASN A 149 -14.68 -17.24 -0.99
N GLU A 150 -14.01 -16.51 -0.10
CA GLU A 150 -12.60 -16.16 -0.26
C GLU A 150 -11.65 -17.34 0.02
N GLN A 151 -11.98 -18.22 0.97
CA GLN A 151 -11.07 -19.25 1.51
C GLN A 151 -11.30 -20.63 0.92
N THR A 152 -12.42 -20.86 0.21
CA THR A 152 -12.78 -22.17 -0.32
C THR A 152 -13.03 -22.16 -1.83
N LYS A 153 -13.03 -23.35 -2.41
CA LYS A 153 -13.44 -23.61 -3.81
C LYS A 153 -14.19 -24.96 -3.86
N PRO A 154 -15.08 -25.14 -4.85
CA PRO A 154 -15.67 -26.47 -5.06
C PRO A 154 -14.62 -27.46 -5.58
N ASP A 155 -14.70 -28.70 -5.16
CA ASP A 155 -14.02 -29.84 -5.76
C ASP A 155 -14.84 -30.41 -6.94
N ASP A 156 -14.35 -31.50 -7.55
CA ASP A 156 -15.01 -32.15 -8.69
C ASP A 156 -16.42 -32.70 -8.36
N SER A 157 -16.75 -32.89 -7.08
CA SER A 157 -18.07 -33.29 -6.60
C SER A 157 -18.99 -32.12 -6.25
N GLY A 158 -18.48 -30.89 -6.30
CA GLY A 158 -19.18 -29.68 -5.87
C GLY A 158 -19.06 -29.40 -4.36
N LYS A 159 -18.30 -30.21 -3.62
CA LYS A 159 -18.05 -29.99 -2.21
C LYS A 159 -17.07 -28.84 -2.01
N GLN A 160 -17.35 -27.91 -1.07
CA GLN A 160 -16.44 -26.81 -0.75
C GLN A 160 -15.22 -27.34 0.03
N ILE A 161 -14.03 -27.07 -0.51
CA ILE A 161 -12.75 -27.45 0.09
C ILE A 161 -11.84 -26.21 0.25
N PRO A 162 -10.88 -26.23 1.17
CA PRO A 162 -9.96 -25.11 1.35
C PRO A 162 -9.14 -24.81 0.07
N LYS A 163 -9.04 -23.55 -0.34
CA LYS A 163 -8.09 -23.12 -1.38
C LYS A 163 -6.65 -23.39 -0.98
N GLY A 164 -5.83 -23.90 -1.90
CA GLY A 164 -4.38 -24.06 -1.78
C GLY A 164 -3.58 -22.84 -2.27
N LYS A 165 -2.25 -22.97 -2.24
CA LYS A 165 -1.36 -22.00 -2.87
C LYS A 165 -1.58 -22.05 -4.39
N GLY A 166 -1.98 -20.96 -4.98
CA GLY A 166 -2.25 -20.86 -6.44
C GLY A 166 -3.73 -20.88 -6.82
N ASP A 167 -4.64 -21.08 -5.88
CA ASP A 167 -6.09 -21.05 -6.12
C ASP A 167 -6.68 -19.62 -6.08
N GLY A 168 -5.90 -18.60 -6.44
CA GLY A 168 -6.38 -17.21 -6.58
C GLY A 168 -6.61 -16.48 -5.26
N MET A 169 -5.98 -16.89 -4.17
CA MET A 169 -5.98 -16.09 -2.94
C MET A 169 -5.21 -14.79 -3.16
N ASN A 170 -5.82 -13.66 -2.85
CA ASN A 170 -5.24 -12.33 -3.00
C ASN A 170 -5.06 -11.62 -1.64
N SER A 171 -4.42 -10.46 -1.67
CA SER A 171 -4.12 -9.66 -0.47
C SER A 171 -5.35 -8.96 0.16
N GLY A 172 -6.47 -8.89 -0.57
CA GLY A 172 -7.72 -8.24 -0.13
C GLY A 172 -8.65 -9.14 0.67
N ILE A 173 -8.30 -10.43 0.87
CA ILE A 173 -9.13 -11.36 1.64
C ILE A 173 -9.26 -10.93 3.10
N LEU A 174 -10.37 -11.31 3.73
CA LEU A 174 -10.66 -11.05 5.13
C LEU A 174 -9.50 -11.49 6.04
N GLN A 175 -8.95 -10.54 6.80
CA GLN A 175 -7.86 -10.81 7.74
C GLN A 175 -8.36 -11.08 9.15
N ASN A 176 -9.44 -10.42 9.56
CA ASN A 176 -10.04 -10.55 10.89
C ASN A 176 -11.46 -9.96 10.86
N PRO A 177 -12.48 -10.67 11.35
CA PRO A 177 -13.87 -10.15 11.37
C PRO A 177 -14.06 -8.91 12.25
N ALA A 178 -13.13 -8.63 13.16
CA ALA A 178 -13.20 -7.40 13.98
C ALA A 178 -12.76 -6.12 13.24
N ASP A 179 -12.14 -6.26 12.06
CA ASP A 179 -11.79 -5.16 11.14
C ASP A 179 -11.83 -5.72 9.70
N PRO A 180 -13.03 -5.83 9.11
CA PRO A 180 -13.19 -6.46 7.79
C PRO A 180 -12.60 -5.67 6.65
N ASP A 181 -12.31 -4.38 6.83
CA ASP A 181 -11.68 -3.51 5.83
C ASP A 181 -10.16 -3.66 5.76
N ALA A 182 -9.54 -4.21 6.84
CA ALA A 182 -8.10 -4.36 6.89
C ALA A 182 -7.61 -5.41 5.87
N THR A 183 -6.66 -5.01 5.03
CA THR A 183 -6.05 -5.88 4.00
C THR A 183 -4.62 -6.28 4.37
N TYR A 184 -4.05 -7.21 3.62
CA TYR A 184 -2.71 -7.73 3.83
C TYR A 184 -1.74 -7.21 2.77
N ARG A 185 -0.55 -6.77 3.19
CA ARG A 185 0.57 -6.45 2.30
C ARG A 185 1.90 -6.87 2.93
N SER A 186 2.77 -7.47 2.13
CA SER A 186 4.17 -7.68 2.51
C SER A 186 5.03 -6.60 1.86
N LYS A 187 5.80 -5.85 2.66
CA LYS A 187 6.73 -4.81 2.18
C LYS A 187 8.07 -4.98 2.92
N ALA A 188 9.17 -5.07 2.18
CA ALA A 188 10.52 -5.23 2.74
C ALA A 188 10.66 -6.40 3.74
N GLY A 189 10.00 -7.53 3.49
CA GLY A 189 10.04 -8.71 4.36
C GLY A 189 9.16 -8.63 5.62
N LYS A 190 8.46 -7.50 5.83
CA LYS A 190 7.50 -7.34 6.93
C LYS A 190 6.06 -7.49 6.44
N GLU A 191 5.27 -8.23 7.18
CA GLU A 191 3.82 -8.38 6.94
C GLU A 191 3.06 -7.26 7.63
N HIS A 192 2.17 -6.61 6.87
CA HIS A 192 1.28 -5.56 7.36
C HIS A 192 -0.18 -5.98 7.20
N ARG A 193 -0.99 -5.74 8.21
CA ARG A 193 -2.44 -5.93 8.18
C ARG A 193 -3.11 -4.64 8.61
N GLY A 194 -3.83 -4.02 7.69
CA GLY A 194 -4.47 -2.72 7.94
C GLY A 194 -4.58 -1.88 6.68
N TYR A 195 -4.00 -0.69 6.72
CA TYR A 195 -4.23 0.38 5.78
C TYR A 195 -2.92 0.96 5.26
N ALA A 196 -3.02 1.80 4.24
CA ALA A 196 -1.95 2.66 3.78
C ALA A 196 -2.41 4.12 3.86
N ALA A 197 -1.50 4.99 4.24
CA ALA A 197 -1.68 6.42 4.11
C ALA A 197 -0.60 6.99 3.19
N ASN A 198 -0.98 7.83 2.26
CA ASN A 198 -0.07 8.63 1.47
C ASN A 198 -0.08 10.05 2.01
N ILE A 199 1.07 10.68 2.12
CA ILE A 199 1.25 11.99 2.74
C ILE A 199 1.95 12.90 1.74
N THR A 200 1.35 14.07 1.48
CA THR A 200 1.92 15.11 0.64
C THR A 200 2.36 16.29 1.51
N GLU A 201 3.61 16.67 1.41
CA GLU A 201 4.21 17.76 2.18
C GLU A 201 4.76 18.84 1.25
N ALA A 202 4.39 20.10 1.46
CA ALA A 202 5.05 21.24 0.86
C ALA A 202 6.34 21.55 1.60
N VAL A 203 7.41 21.92 0.88
CA VAL A 203 8.74 22.09 1.45
C VAL A 203 9.54 23.16 0.72
N ASP A 204 10.22 24.00 1.48
CA ASP A 204 11.24 24.94 1.01
C ASP A 204 12.26 25.25 2.12
N GLU A 205 13.02 26.35 1.97
CA GLU A 205 14.01 26.81 2.96
C GLU A 205 13.40 27.26 4.29
N ASN A 206 12.13 27.70 4.30
CA ASN A 206 11.44 28.17 5.51
C ASN A 206 10.95 27.01 6.37
N GLY A 207 10.79 25.83 5.77
CA GLY A 207 10.35 24.66 6.52
C GLY A 207 9.57 23.64 5.67
N SER A 208 8.72 22.91 6.33
CA SER A 208 7.85 21.96 5.65
C SER A 208 6.53 21.76 6.41
N ILE A 209 5.44 21.48 5.68
CA ILE A 209 4.13 21.25 6.26
C ILE A 209 3.35 20.24 5.44
N VAL A 210 2.61 19.33 6.08
CA VAL A 210 1.74 18.40 5.39
C VAL A 210 0.54 19.16 4.84
N VAL A 211 0.37 19.16 3.53
CA VAL A 211 -0.71 19.89 2.84
C VAL A 211 -1.86 19.00 2.44
N ASP A 212 -1.61 17.69 2.27
CA ASP A 212 -2.64 16.73 1.92
C ASP A 212 -2.29 15.33 2.43
N TYR A 213 -3.30 14.46 2.56
CA TYR A 213 -3.11 13.04 2.83
C TYR A 213 -4.25 12.22 2.24
N GLN A 214 -3.93 10.99 1.85
CA GLN A 214 -4.88 10.00 1.42
C GLN A 214 -4.81 8.79 2.35
N TYR A 215 -5.93 8.07 2.51
CA TYR A 215 -6.01 6.94 3.42
C TYR A 215 -6.87 5.83 2.82
N ASP A 216 -6.29 4.68 2.57
CA ASP A 216 -6.99 3.55 1.96
C ASP A 216 -6.51 2.19 2.49
N VAL A 217 -7.06 1.11 1.94
CA VAL A 217 -6.58 -0.26 2.18
C VAL A 217 -5.11 -0.38 1.75
N ASN A 218 -4.33 -1.23 2.41
CA ASN A 218 -2.90 -1.31 2.14
C ASN A 218 -2.53 -2.02 0.83
N THR A 219 -3.51 -2.56 0.13
CA THR A 219 -3.35 -3.13 -1.21
C THR A 219 -3.37 -2.08 -2.32
N ARG A 220 -3.81 -0.85 -2.02
CA ARG A 220 -3.77 0.27 -2.96
C ARG A 220 -2.31 0.59 -3.33
N SER A 221 -2.05 0.82 -4.61
CA SER A 221 -0.70 1.11 -5.11
C SER A 221 -0.27 2.55 -4.82
N ASP A 222 1.03 2.78 -4.80
CA ASP A 222 1.58 4.13 -4.68
C ASP A 222 1.24 4.97 -5.93
N GLU A 223 1.11 4.33 -7.09
CA GLU A 223 0.66 4.93 -8.35
C GLU A 223 -0.79 5.42 -8.29
N ASP A 224 -1.72 4.64 -7.71
CA ASP A 224 -3.11 5.06 -7.53
C ASP A 224 -3.25 6.25 -6.59
N PHE A 225 -2.40 6.35 -5.57
CA PHE A 225 -2.35 7.51 -4.70
C PHE A 225 -1.88 8.76 -5.43
N LEU A 226 -0.85 8.65 -6.28
CA LEU A 226 -0.37 9.78 -7.06
C LEU A 226 -1.42 10.22 -8.10
N ARG A 227 -2.07 9.27 -8.77
CA ARG A 227 -3.15 9.56 -9.73
C ARG A 227 -4.25 10.40 -9.08
N GLU A 228 -4.77 9.96 -7.94
CA GLU A 228 -5.79 10.69 -7.20
C GLU A 228 -5.31 12.07 -6.75
N ALA A 229 -4.06 12.18 -6.31
CA ALA A 229 -3.49 13.48 -5.91
C ALA A 229 -3.38 14.45 -7.10
N ILE A 230 -3.03 13.96 -8.29
CA ILE A 230 -2.99 14.76 -9.53
C ILE A 230 -4.41 15.15 -9.97
N GLU A 231 -5.34 14.19 -9.99
CA GLU A 231 -6.74 14.43 -10.37
C GLU A 231 -7.42 15.48 -9.51
N ASN A 232 -7.15 15.46 -8.20
CA ASN A 232 -7.69 16.42 -7.23
C ASN A 232 -6.93 17.76 -7.18
N ALA A 233 -5.75 17.84 -7.79
CA ALA A 233 -5.00 19.08 -7.82
C ALA A 233 -5.69 20.12 -8.71
N GLU A 234 -5.75 21.37 -8.25
CA GLU A 234 -6.17 22.49 -9.08
C GLU A 234 -5.06 22.80 -10.11
N SER A 235 -5.47 23.11 -11.34
CA SER A 235 -4.53 23.60 -12.35
C SER A 235 -4.08 25.02 -11.95
N THR A 236 -2.78 25.21 -11.85
CA THR A 236 -2.17 26.51 -11.52
C THR A 236 -1.34 27.00 -12.70
N GLU A 237 -1.14 28.32 -12.80
CA GLU A 237 -0.22 28.91 -13.79
C GLU A 237 1.24 28.58 -13.42
N ASP A 238 1.53 28.43 -12.13
CA ASP A 238 2.85 28.06 -11.63
C ASP A 238 3.11 26.55 -11.75
N VAL A 239 4.30 26.19 -12.21
CA VAL A 239 4.74 24.79 -12.25
C VAL A 239 4.95 24.28 -10.84
N THR A 240 4.27 23.20 -10.49
CA THR A 240 4.46 22.49 -9.23
C THR A 240 5.28 21.22 -9.46
N ALA A 241 6.29 20.98 -8.65
CA ALA A 241 7.06 19.75 -8.66
C ALA A 241 6.60 18.81 -7.52
N ILE A 242 6.28 17.55 -7.87
CA ILE A 242 6.03 16.48 -6.88
C ILE A 242 7.22 15.53 -6.92
N ILE A 243 7.94 15.44 -5.80
CA ILE A 243 9.08 14.54 -5.61
C ILE A 243 8.59 13.29 -4.89
N ALA A 244 8.74 12.12 -5.52
CA ALA A 244 8.25 10.85 -5.01
C ALA A 244 9.27 9.71 -5.20
N ASP A 245 9.01 8.54 -4.63
CA ASP A 245 9.77 7.32 -4.88
C ASP A 245 9.54 6.83 -6.33
N GLY A 246 10.48 6.08 -6.86
CA GLY A 246 10.37 5.45 -8.18
C GLY A 246 9.19 4.48 -8.34
N ALA A 247 8.55 4.05 -7.26
CA ALA A 247 7.31 3.29 -7.29
C ALA A 247 6.09 4.08 -7.80
N TYR A 248 6.21 5.42 -7.90
CA TYR A 248 5.16 6.32 -8.39
C TYR A 248 5.30 6.66 -9.88
N SER A 249 6.25 6.08 -10.62
CA SER A 249 6.51 6.45 -12.01
C SER A 249 5.72 5.63 -13.01
N SER A 250 4.84 6.28 -13.79
CA SER A 250 4.30 5.76 -15.05
C SER A 250 4.23 6.88 -16.10
N GLU A 251 4.29 6.52 -17.37
CA GLU A 251 4.22 7.48 -18.48
C GLU A 251 2.85 8.17 -18.51
N GLU A 252 1.78 7.41 -18.31
CA GLU A 252 0.40 7.91 -18.24
C GLU A 252 0.21 8.97 -17.13
N LEU A 253 0.82 8.75 -15.94
CA LEU A 253 0.76 9.73 -14.86
C LEU A 253 1.58 10.98 -15.14
N ALA A 254 2.69 10.85 -15.86
CA ALA A 254 3.49 12.00 -16.27
C ALA A 254 2.72 12.90 -17.26
N GLU A 255 1.98 12.31 -18.20
CA GLU A 255 1.11 13.03 -19.13
C GLU A 255 -0.04 13.73 -18.38
N LEU A 256 -0.76 13.00 -17.52
CA LEU A 256 -1.84 13.57 -16.70
C LEU A 256 -1.37 14.74 -15.81
N ALA A 257 -0.17 14.61 -15.24
CA ALA A 257 0.44 15.66 -14.42
C ALA A 257 0.81 16.89 -15.26
N ALA A 258 1.35 16.69 -16.47
CA ALA A 258 1.74 17.77 -17.37
C ALA A 258 0.54 18.62 -17.79
N GLU A 259 -0.66 18.03 -17.97
CA GLU A 259 -1.91 18.76 -18.27
C GLU A 259 -2.28 19.78 -17.17
N LYS A 260 -1.80 19.57 -15.94
CA LYS A 260 -2.03 20.43 -14.78
C LYS A 260 -0.83 21.27 -14.36
N ASN A 261 0.21 21.36 -15.20
CA ASN A 261 1.49 22.00 -14.88
C ASN A 261 2.22 21.37 -13.67
N ILE A 262 2.07 20.07 -13.48
CA ILE A 262 2.73 19.32 -12.41
C ILE A 262 3.88 18.51 -13.01
N GLY A 263 5.10 18.75 -12.57
CA GLY A 263 6.27 17.92 -12.86
C GLY A 263 6.43 16.82 -11.83
N ILE A 264 6.53 15.56 -12.27
CA ILE A 264 6.81 14.42 -11.38
C ILE A 264 8.31 14.14 -11.42
N LEU A 265 8.98 14.27 -10.28
CA LEU A 265 10.39 13.98 -10.10
C LEU A 265 10.54 12.73 -9.23
N THR A 266 10.94 11.62 -9.84
CA THR A 266 11.11 10.36 -9.12
C THR A 266 12.59 10.10 -8.80
N THR A 267 12.85 9.71 -7.56
CA THR A 267 14.17 9.23 -7.16
C THR A 267 14.28 7.71 -7.36
N ASN A 268 15.50 7.19 -7.42
CA ASN A 268 15.73 5.75 -7.56
C ASN A 268 15.16 4.98 -6.36
N ALA A 269 14.19 4.12 -6.61
CA ALA A 269 13.40 3.38 -5.62
C ALA A 269 14.18 2.49 -4.65
N LEU A 270 15.47 2.20 -4.89
CA LEU A 270 16.21 1.21 -4.11
C LEU A 270 17.61 1.68 -3.69
N GLY A 271 17.94 2.96 -3.80
CA GLY A 271 19.30 3.45 -3.52
C GLY A 271 20.38 2.82 -4.41
N ARG A 272 20.00 2.09 -5.45
CA ARG A 272 20.89 1.55 -6.47
C ARG A 272 20.78 2.43 -7.69
N THR A 273 21.87 3.13 -7.98
CA THR A 273 22.05 3.83 -9.26
C THR A 273 21.86 2.80 -10.38
N PRO A 274 20.95 3.03 -11.34
CA PRO A 274 20.85 2.14 -12.49
C PRO A 274 22.20 2.16 -13.22
N ARG A 275 22.58 1.05 -13.79
CA ARG A 275 23.83 0.97 -14.52
C ARG A 275 23.74 1.77 -15.79
N GLU A 276 24.57 2.76 -15.95
CA GLU A 276 24.61 3.65 -17.13
C GLU A 276 24.73 2.86 -18.44
N ILE A 277 25.44 1.73 -18.42
CA ILE A 277 25.59 0.84 -19.57
C ILE A 277 24.25 0.36 -20.15
N LEU A 278 23.19 0.28 -19.35
CA LEU A 278 21.86 -0.12 -19.82
C LEU A 278 21.25 0.88 -20.81
N ALA A 279 21.59 2.17 -20.70
CA ALA A 279 21.16 3.20 -21.62
C ALA A 279 21.82 3.06 -23.01
N GLN A 280 22.99 2.44 -23.07
CA GLN A 280 23.81 2.32 -24.28
C GLN A 280 23.42 1.13 -25.17
N PHE A 281 22.52 0.23 -24.71
CA PHE A 281 21.97 -0.81 -25.57
C PHE A 281 21.00 -0.20 -26.58
N THR A 282 21.19 -0.49 -27.86
CA THR A 282 20.23 -0.10 -28.91
C THR A 282 19.13 -1.14 -28.98
N LEU A 283 17.88 -0.66 -28.94
CA LEU A 283 16.70 -1.50 -29.13
C LEU A 283 16.18 -1.42 -30.56
N THR A 284 15.41 -2.41 -30.95
CA THR A 284 14.61 -2.40 -32.18
C THR A 284 13.51 -1.33 -32.12
N GLU A 285 12.89 -0.99 -33.24
CA GLU A 285 11.81 0.04 -33.32
C GLU A 285 10.61 -0.27 -32.40
N ASP A 286 10.33 -1.54 -32.14
CA ASP A 286 9.28 -1.96 -31.22
C ASP A 286 9.64 -1.80 -29.73
N GLY A 287 10.90 -1.46 -29.43
CA GLY A 287 11.41 -1.31 -28.05
C GLY A 287 11.48 -2.60 -27.23
N LEU A 288 11.12 -3.75 -27.80
CA LEU A 288 11.00 -5.03 -27.11
C LEU A 288 12.14 -6.01 -27.37
N HIS A 289 13.08 -5.64 -28.23
CA HIS A 289 14.23 -6.47 -28.59
C HIS A 289 15.51 -5.66 -28.60
N VAL A 290 16.66 -6.31 -28.41
CA VAL A 290 17.98 -5.67 -28.53
C VAL A 290 18.45 -5.74 -29.97
N ALA A 291 18.79 -4.60 -30.56
CA ALA A 291 19.43 -4.51 -31.87
C ALA A 291 20.95 -4.67 -31.75
N SER A 292 21.59 -3.95 -30.79
CA SER A 292 23.02 -4.09 -30.54
C SER A 292 23.40 -3.79 -29.08
N CYS A 293 24.52 -4.35 -28.63
CA CYS A 293 25.13 -4.00 -27.35
C CYS A 293 25.99 -2.72 -27.47
N PRO A 294 26.47 -2.14 -26.35
CA PRO A 294 27.29 -0.94 -26.35
C PRO A 294 28.57 -1.03 -27.24
N GLU A 295 29.13 -2.22 -27.41
CA GLU A 295 30.26 -2.48 -28.31
C GLU A 295 29.81 -2.74 -29.77
N GLY A 296 28.55 -2.56 -30.12
CA GLY A 296 28.02 -2.72 -31.46
C GLY A 296 27.75 -4.17 -31.91
N HIS A 297 27.86 -5.16 -31.03
CA HIS A 297 27.57 -6.54 -31.39
C HIS A 297 26.06 -6.82 -31.42
N GLU A 298 25.60 -7.53 -32.46
CA GLU A 298 24.25 -8.00 -32.56
C GLU A 298 24.01 -9.27 -31.71
N PRO A 299 22.84 -9.42 -31.06
CA PRO A 299 22.55 -10.63 -30.32
C PRO A 299 22.21 -11.81 -31.24
N VAL A 300 22.61 -13.03 -30.83
CA VAL A 300 22.21 -14.28 -31.50
C VAL A 300 20.72 -14.55 -31.33
N SER A 301 20.17 -14.12 -30.19
CA SER A 301 18.74 -14.18 -29.90
C SER A 301 18.34 -13.11 -28.90
N THR A 302 17.11 -12.62 -29.04
CA THR A 302 16.52 -11.66 -28.11
C THR A 302 15.07 -12.05 -27.86
N SER A 303 14.56 -11.82 -26.65
CA SER A 303 13.18 -12.11 -26.25
C SER A 303 12.72 -11.18 -25.13
N TYR A 304 11.48 -10.72 -25.23
CA TYR A 304 10.82 -9.93 -24.20
C TYR A 304 10.17 -10.86 -23.16
N ILE A 305 10.37 -10.55 -21.87
CA ILE A 305 9.80 -11.27 -20.75
C ILE A 305 8.77 -10.36 -20.06
N GLN A 306 7.51 -10.54 -20.38
CA GLN A 306 6.40 -9.71 -19.91
C GLN A 306 6.30 -9.68 -18.37
N GLN A 307 6.46 -10.81 -17.68
CA GLN A 307 6.34 -10.90 -16.22
C GLN A 307 7.32 -10.00 -15.45
N SER A 308 8.51 -9.75 -16.00
CA SER A 308 9.55 -8.92 -15.37
C SER A 308 9.83 -7.62 -16.12
N ASN A 309 9.05 -7.30 -17.14
CA ASN A 309 9.26 -6.16 -18.05
C ASN A 309 10.74 -6.02 -18.44
N SER A 310 11.32 -7.09 -18.98
CA SER A 310 12.75 -7.18 -19.24
C SER A 310 13.01 -7.81 -20.60
N ILE A 311 14.09 -7.37 -21.27
CA ILE A 311 14.58 -8.01 -22.47
C ILE A 311 15.73 -8.94 -22.10
N ARG A 312 15.65 -10.17 -22.59
CA ARG A 312 16.75 -11.13 -22.51
C ARG A 312 17.46 -11.18 -23.87
N ALA A 313 18.75 -10.83 -23.89
CA ALA A 313 19.58 -10.90 -25.09
C ALA A 313 20.72 -11.89 -24.89
N SER A 314 21.00 -12.71 -25.91
CA SER A 314 22.11 -13.67 -25.92
C SER A 314 23.09 -13.29 -27.01
N PHE A 315 24.36 -13.15 -26.64
CA PHE A 315 25.48 -12.82 -27.54
C PHE A 315 26.46 -14.00 -27.66
N PRO A 316 27.27 -14.06 -28.72
CA PRO A 316 28.38 -15.03 -28.77
C PRO A 316 29.28 -14.85 -27.55
N ARG A 317 29.70 -15.95 -26.92
CA ARG A 317 30.57 -15.87 -25.72
C ARG A 317 31.88 -15.11 -26.01
N SER A 318 32.43 -15.28 -27.21
CA SER A 318 33.69 -14.62 -27.62
C SER A 318 33.60 -13.09 -27.62
N CYS A 319 32.42 -12.52 -27.86
CA CYS A 319 32.20 -11.05 -27.81
C CYS A 319 32.21 -10.52 -26.37
N CYS A 320 31.76 -11.33 -25.40
CA CYS A 320 31.57 -10.89 -24.03
C CYS A 320 32.70 -11.30 -23.07
N GLU A 321 33.49 -12.32 -23.42
CA GLU A 321 34.54 -12.86 -22.54
C GLU A 321 35.69 -11.87 -22.31
N GLY A 322 36.09 -11.11 -23.36
CA GLY A 322 37.09 -10.06 -23.31
C GLY A 322 36.55 -8.62 -23.37
N CYS A 323 35.25 -8.43 -23.24
CA CYS A 323 34.58 -7.12 -23.34
C CYS A 323 34.99 -6.20 -22.19
N PRO A 324 35.37 -4.92 -22.47
CA PRO A 324 35.69 -3.96 -21.43
C PRO A 324 34.54 -3.68 -20.47
N HIS A 325 33.27 -3.78 -20.95
CA HIS A 325 32.07 -3.56 -20.16
C HIS A 325 31.50 -4.81 -19.47
N LYS A 326 32.27 -5.91 -19.42
CA LYS A 326 31.79 -7.20 -18.89
C LYS A 326 31.23 -7.11 -17.46
N GLU A 327 31.89 -6.35 -16.59
CA GLU A 327 31.45 -6.19 -15.19
C GLU A 327 30.25 -5.29 -15.06
N GLU A 328 30.11 -4.29 -15.92
CA GLU A 328 28.98 -3.35 -15.93
C GLU A 328 27.72 -3.97 -16.56
N CYS A 329 27.86 -4.72 -17.66
CA CYS A 329 26.78 -5.42 -18.33
C CYS A 329 26.19 -6.57 -17.52
N LEU A 330 26.92 -7.13 -16.53
CA LEU A 330 26.57 -8.38 -15.85
C LEU A 330 26.21 -9.53 -16.79
N ALA A 331 26.93 -9.64 -17.90
CA ALA A 331 26.71 -10.72 -18.84
C ALA A 331 26.99 -12.08 -18.18
N SER A 332 25.98 -12.93 -18.10
CA SER A 332 26.11 -14.30 -17.59
C SER A 332 26.71 -15.20 -18.67
N LEU A 333 27.98 -15.55 -18.53
CA LEU A 333 28.66 -16.44 -19.47
C LEU A 333 28.13 -17.87 -19.37
N LYS A 334 27.72 -18.43 -20.50
CA LYS A 334 27.33 -19.83 -20.70
C LYS A 334 28.40 -20.53 -21.57
N VAL A 335 28.18 -21.80 -21.88
CA VAL A 335 29.19 -22.59 -22.65
C VAL A 335 29.50 -21.98 -24.01
N ARG A 336 28.48 -21.51 -24.75
CA ARG A 336 28.61 -20.95 -26.10
C ARG A 336 28.17 -19.50 -26.24
N THR A 337 27.41 -19.00 -25.28
CA THR A 337 26.80 -17.67 -25.32
C THR A 337 27.03 -16.93 -24.00
N ALA A 338 26.81 -15.62 -24.04
CA ALA A 338 26.68 -14.76 -22.88
C ALA A 338 25.24 -14.18 -22.86
N VAL A 339 24.58 -14.21 -21.73
CA VAL A 339 23.19 -13.76 -21.59
C VAL A 339 23.17 -12.49 -20.75
N VAL A 340 22.55 -11.44 -21.30
CA VAL A 340 22.29 -10.18 -20.60
C VAL A 340 20.79 -10.05 -20.38
N LEU A 341 20.39 -9.62 -19.19
CA LEU A 341 19.02 -9.26 -18.85
C LEU A 341 18.93 -7.73 -18.70
N ILE A 342 18.06 -7.10 -19.48
CA ILE A 342 17.88 -5.65 -19.51
C ILE A 342 16.46 -5.34 -19.00
N PRO A 343 16.32 -4.96 -17.71
CA PRO A 343 15.03 -4.48 -17.21
C PRO A 343 14.73 -3.12 -17.85
N LEU A 344 13.61 -3.00 -18.58
CA LEU A 344 13.26 -1.79 -19.32
C LEU A 344 13.12 -0.57 -18.41
N THR A 345 12.51 -0.71 -17.24
CA THR A 345 12.41 0.37 -16.24
C THR A 345 13.78 0.84 -15.74
N SER A 346 14.76 -0.06 -15.59
CA SER A 346 16.13 0.32 -15.19
C SER A 346 16.86 1.02 -16.33
N ARG A 347 16.61 0.59 -17.58
CA ARG A 347 17.18 1.23 -18.78
C ARG A 347 16.63 2.64 -18.96
N GLU A 348 15.33 2.86 -18.86
CA GLU A 348 14.71 4.18 -18.94
C GLU A 348 15.27 5.14 -17.88
N ARG A 349 15.45 4.64 -16.65
CA ARG A 349 16.11 5.41 -15.60
C ARG A 349 17.55 5.76 -15.94
N ALA A 350 18.30 4.83 -16.50
CA ALA A 350 19.68 5.08 -16.95
C ALA A 350 19.73 6.14 -18.05
N ILE A 351 18.81 6.10 -19.01
CA ILE A 351 18.68 7.13 -20.08
C ILE A 351 18.38 8.48 -19.46
N ARG A 352 17.41 8.59 -18.56
CA ARG A 352 17.08 9.86 -17.89
C ARG A 352 18.28 10.41 -17.12
N MET A 353 19.03 9.58 -16.41
CA MET A 353 20.23 10.01 -15.67
C MET A 353 21.36 10.47 -16.56
N THR A 354 21.47 9.92 -17.76
CA THR A 354 22.52 10.36 -18.73
C THR A 354 22.11 11.59 -19.54
N SER A 355 20.80 11.82 -19.72
CA SER A 355 20.27 12.98 -20.48
C SER A 355 20.06 14.23 -19.62
N ASP A 356 19.71 14.08 -18.32
CA ASP A 356 19.37 15.17 -17.39
C ASP A 356 20.48 15.41 -16.34
N SER A 357 21.74 15.40 -16.74
CA SER A 357 22.85 15.43 -15.80
C SER A 357 23.20 16.82 -15.26
N ASP A 358 22.34 17.35 -14.36
CA ASP A 358 22.82 18.26 -13.31
C ASP A 358 22.98 17.47 -12.00
N PRO A 359 24.20 17.09 -11.61
CA PRO A 359 24.47 16.31 -10.39
C PRO A 359 24.00 17.04 -9.12
N GLU A 360 24.02 18.37 -9.11
CA GLU A 360 23.59 19.18 -7.97
C GLU A 360 22.08 19.16 -7.84
N ALA A 361 21.35 19.31 -8.95
CA ALA A 361 19.89 19.19 -8.96
C ALA A 361 19.42 17.78 -8.51
N ASN A 362 20.06 16.73 -9.01
CA ASN A 362 19.75 15.36 -8.60
C ASN A 362 20.04 15.11 -7.11
N ALA A 363 21.13 15.66 -6.58
CA ALA A 363 21.44 15.58 -5.16
C ALA A 363 20.44 16.35 -4.30
N LEU A 364 19.94 17.50 -4.76
CA LEU A 364 18.92 18.27 -4.10
C LEU A 364 17.58 17.52 -4.07
N ILE A 365 17.14 16.97 -5.21
CA ILE A 365 15.92 16.16 -5.30
C ILE A 365 15.98 14.97 -4.33
N ALA A 366 17.11 14.27 -4.28
CA ALA A 366 17.31 13.15 -3.36
C ALA A 366 17.25 13.59 -1.89
N ARG A 367 17.83 14.74 -1.55
CA ARG A 367 17.76 15.31 -0.18
C ARG A 367 16.33 15.69 0.20
N ILE A 368 15.60 16.36 -0.70
CA ILE A 368 14.20 16.72 -0.47
C ILE A 368 13.36 15.48 -0.23
N ARG A 369 13.51 14.46 -1.08
CA ARG A 369 12.78 13.18 -0.94
C ARG A 369 13.09 12.48 0.38
N ASN A 370 14.36 12.37 0.76
CA ASN A 370 14.75 11.69 2.00
C ASN A 370 14.15 12.36 3.25
N GLY A 371 13.90 13.66 3.19
CA GLY A 371 13.23 14.37 4.27
C GLY A 371 11.81 13.89 4.57
N VAL A 372 11.08 13.34 3.60
CA VAL A 372 9.72 12.84 3.81
C VAL A 372 9.71 11.60 4.70
N GLU A 373 10.76 10.78 4.71
CA GLU A 373 10.87 9.59 5.54
C GLU A 373 10.85 9.91 7.05
N THR A 374 11.10 11.16 7.40
CA THR A 374 11.00 11.61 8.81
C THR A 374 9.57 11.60 9.31
N ILE A 375 8.57 11.88 8.44
CA ILE A 375 7.15 11.94 8.83
C ILE A 375 6.64 10.58 9.32
N PRO A 376 6.79 9.46 8.56
CA PRO A 376 6.41 8.14 9.05
C PRO A 376 7.05 7.79 10.39
N SER A 377 8.32 8.15 10.57
CA SER A 377 9.03 7.92 11.83
C SER A 377 8.43 8.71 13.01
N ILE A 378 8.12 9.98 12.80
CA ILE A 378 7.47 10.84 13.81
C ILE A 378 6.06 10.33 14.11
N MET A 379 5.28 10.00 13.07
CA MET A 379 3.91 9.50 13.21
C MET A 379 3.86 8.20 14.02
N ARG A 380 4.83 7.29 13.83
CA ARG A 380 4.93 6.08 14.64
C ARG A 380 5.38 6.34 16.07
N ARG A 381 6.49 7.09 16.25
CA ARG A 381 7.11 7.25 17.58
C ARG A 381 6.36 8.22 18.48
N LYS A 382 5.93 9.38 17.96
CA LYS A 382 5.30 10.45 18.75
C LYS A 382 3.77 10.35 18.75
N TYR A 383 3.19 9.96 17.62
CA TYR A 383 1.73 9.94 17.44
C TYR A 383 1.12 8.55 17.50
N HIS A 384 1.91 7.47 17.61
CA HIS A 384 1.47 6.09 17.79
C HIS A 384 0.38 5.68 16.78
N VAL A 385 0.66 5.82 15.47
CA VAL A 385 -0.32 5.52 14.41
C VAL A 385 -0.54 4.03 14.22
N ASP A 386 0.40 3.18 14.64
CA ASP A 386 0.26 1.73 14.60
C ASP A 386 -0.49 1.17 15.83
N ASP A 387 -0.74 2.00 16.85
CA ASP A 387 -1.44 1.63 18.10
C ASP A 387 -2.78 2.38 18.24
N MET A 388 -3.55 2.46 17.17
CA MET A 388 -4.83 3.16 17.23
C MET A 388 -5.86 2.35 18.01
N PRO A 389 -6.56 2.95 19.02
CA PRO A 389 -7.54 2.24 19.86
C PRO A 389 -8.90 2.11 19.18
N VAL A 390 -8.94 1.98 17.85
CA VAL A 390 -10.14 1.82 17.02
C VAL A 390 -9.84 0.91 15.84
N ARG A 391 -10.89 0.36 15.25
CA ARG A 391 -10.88 -0.50 14.07
C ARG A 391 -11.82 0.07 13.01
N GLY A 392 -11.67 -0.41 11.78
CA GLY A 392 -12.41 0.05 10.61
C GLY A 392 -11.75 1.23 9.92
N LYS A 393 -11.77 1.22 8.58
CA LYS A 393 -11.12 2.21 7.69
C LYS A 393 -11.47 3.64 8.09
N LEU A 394 -12.75 3.95 8.22
CA LEU A 394 -13.22 5.30 8.50
C LEU A 394 -12.74 5.84 9.86
N LYS A 395 -12.88 5.04 10.92
CA LYS A 395 -12.50 5.48 12.28
C LYS A 395 -10.99 5.67 12.44
N THR A 396 -10.20 4.81 11.77
CA THR A 396 -8.72 4.92 11.76
C THR A 396 -8.27 6.10 10.90
N LYS A 397 -8.90 6.35 9.73
CA LYS A 397 -8.69 7.54 8.89
C LYS A 397 -8.91 8.84 9.66
N ILE A 398 -10.05 8.98 10.34
CA ILE A 398 -10.35 10.17 11.15
C ILE A 398 -9.27 10.39 12.22
N ARG A 399 -8.84 9.34 12.91
CA ARG A 399 -7.76 9.48 13.91
C ARG A 399 -6.43 9.85 13.28
N PHE A 400 -6.12 9.30 12.13
CA PHE A 400 -4.92 9.62 11.38
C PHE A 400 -4.88 11.11 10.99
N GLY A 401 -5.96 11.64 10.42
CA GLY A 401 -6.09 13.06 10.06
C GLY A 401 -5.88 13.99 11.27
N PHE A 402 -6.47 13.67 12.45
CA PHE A 402 -6.20 14.44 13.67
C PHE A 402 -4.74 14.40 14.13
N LYS A 403 -4.06 13.27 13.94
CA LYS A 403 -2.64 13.14 14.29
C LYS A 403 -1.75 13.96 13.33
N LEU A 404 -2.11 14.01 12.04
CA LEU A 404 -1.43 14.88 11.07
C LEU A 404 -1.66 16.37 11.37
N LEU A 405 -2.89 16.77 11.73
CA LEU A 405 -3.14 18.15 12.21
C LEU A 405 -2.28 18.49 13.41
N ALA A 406 -2.17 17.58 14.37
CA ALA A 406 -1.31 17.79 15.55
C ALA A 406 0.18 17.90 15.17
N LEU A 407 0.63 17.20 14.14
CA LEU A 407 1.97 17.36 13.57
C LEU A 407 2.13 18.76 12.98
N ASN A 408 1.20 19.23 12.13
CA ASN A 408 1.25 20.54 11.53
C ASN A 408 1.22 21.67 12.56
N PHE A 409 0.37 21.58 13.58
CA PHE A 409 0.39 22.53 14.70
C PHE A 409 1.73 22.51 15.48
N SER A 410 2.36 21.35 15.63
CA SER A 410 3.70 21.29 16.23
C SER A 410 4.75 21.99 15.36
N LYS A 411 4.69 21.84 14.04
CA LYS A 411 5.58 22.53 13.10
C LYS A 411 5.36 24.03 13.15
N LEU A 412 4.12 24.49 13.06
CA LEU A 412 3.75 25.92 13.20
C LEU A 412 4.26 26.51 14.52
N TRP A 413 4.11 25.78 15.62
CA TRP A 413 4.60 26.22 16.93
C TRP A 413 6.13 26.35 16.97
N LEU A 414 6.87 25.44 16.34
CA LEU A 414 8.31 25.51 16.22
C LEU A 414 8.73 26.70 15.33
N TYR A 415 8.05 26.92 14.21
CA TYR A 415 8.27 28.06 13.34
C TYR A 415 8.12 29.39 14.06
N THR A 416 7.04 29.61 14.83
CA THR A 416 6.80 30.82 15.60
C THR A 416 7.87 31.12 16.65
N ARG A 417 8.71 30.11 16.99
CA ARG A 417 9.84 30.24 17.91
C ARG A 417 11.19 30.31 17.20
N GLY A 418 11.22 30.35 15.88
CA GLY A 418 12.45 30.33 15.09
C GLY A 418 13.23 29.01 15.23
N LEU A 419 12.55 27.90 15.59
CA LEU A 419 13.15 26.57 15.80
C LEU A 419 12.87 25.62 14.62
N GLU A 420 11.91 25.94 13.75
CA GLU A 420 11.66 25.18 12.54
C GLU A 420 12.67 25.62 11.48
N LYS A 421 13.51 24.70 11.08
CA LYS A 421 14.44 24.87 9.96
C LYS A 421 14.41 23.63 9.10
N CYS A 422 14.23 23.80 7.81
CA CYS A 422 14.34 22.72 6.85
C CYS A 422 15.80 22.48 6.49
N ARG A 423 16.45 21.59 7.20
CA ARG A 423 17.86 21.22 6.96
C ARG A 423 18.13 20.65 5.56
N THR A 424 17.07 20.35 4.78
CA THR A 424 17.16 19.83 3.42
C THR A 424 17.85 20.83 2.47
N PHE A 425 17.68 22.14 2.71
CA PHE A 425 18.22 23.20 1.89
C PHE A 425 19.48 23.88 2.49
N GLU A 426 19.82 23.55 3.75
CA GLU A 426 21.12 23.95 4.32
C GLU A 426 22.20 23.04 3.73
N GLY A 427 22.99 23.56 2.76
CA GLY A 427 24.09 22.90 2.10
C GLY A 427 25.35 22.77 2.94
#